data_ef8d047e6ec034272418f4dbbd25ac44
#
_entry.id   ef8d047e6ec034272418f4dbbd25ac44
#
_cell.length_a   1.000
_cell.length_b   1.000
_cell.length_c   1.000
_cell.angle_alpha   90.00
_cell.angle_beta   90.00
_cell.angle_gamma   90.00
#
_symmetry.space_group_name_H-M   'P 1'
#
loop_
_entity.id
_entity.type
_entity.pdbx_description
1 polymer ?
#
loop_
_entity_poly.entity_id
_entity_poly.type
_entity_poly.pdbx_seq_one_letter_code
_entity_poly.pdbx_strand_id
1 'polypeptide(L)'
;VSDFFYFIDMKENYPFTGTGNLYNFSSGLTKIKIQNKTIVIFDNDQAGISTYKKCKEKLEVIPNLKFYHLPNMRQFDHFLTVGAKGEFYENINEKAVSIECFLDLNFGTEKKPKIKWSEYNEKSDHYQGALIGKDHYTKIFRKSFSEEEYNKDKLVFLINDIINFWCSDKH
;
A
#
# COMPACT_ATOMS: atom_id res chain seq x y z
N VAL A 1 13.37 -14.51 -4.93
CA VAL A 1 12.82 -13.20 -4.49
C VAL A 1 13.36 -12.83 -3.12
N SER A 2 13.52 -13.81 -2.17
CA SER A 2 14.00 -13.55 -0.81
C SER A 2 15.42 -12.94 -0.74
N ASP A 3 16.26 -13.21 -1.72
CA ASP A 3 17.65 -12.73 -1.74
C ASP A 3 17.77 -11.29 -2.32
N PHE A 4 16.68 -10.74 -2.83
CA PHE A 4 16.66 -9.44 -3.48
C PHE A 4 16.03 -8.33 -2.63
N PHE A 5 15.08 -8.69 -1.77
CA PHE A 5 14.37 -7.73 -0.92
C PHE A 5 14.46 -8.10 0.55
N TYR A 6 14.81 -7.14 1.37
CA TYR A 6 14.62 -7.19 2.81
C TYR A 6 13.44 -6.28 3.17
N PHE A 7 12.39 -6.88 3.73
CA PHE A 7 11.20 -6.14 4.17
C PHE A 7 11.31 -5.77 5.64
N ILE A 8 11.11 -4.49 5.94
CA ILE A 8 10.96 -4.04 7.32
C ILE A 8 9.46 -4.08 7.64
N ASP A 9 9.07 -5.00 8.53
CA ASP A 9 7.66 -5.06 8.99
C ASP A 9 7.40 -3.92 9.98
N MET A 10 6.57 -2.97 9.54
CA MET A 10 6.22 -1.79 10.33
C MET A 10 5.20 -2.09 11.44
N LYS A 11 4.63 -3.30 11.52
CA LYS A 11 3.62 -3.67 12.51
C LYS A 11 4.21 -4.31 13.77
N GLU A 12 5.32 -5.04 13.65
CA GLU A 12 5.92 -5.75 14.78
C GLU A 12 7.00 -4.89 15.45
N ASN A 13 6.64 -4.21 16.55
CA ASN A 13 7.54 -3.47 17.44
C ASN A 13 8.28 -2.26 16.84
N TYR A 14 7.92 -1.82 15.66
CA TYR A 14 8.49 -0.60 15.09
C TYR A 14 7.60 0.62 15.40
N PRO A 15 8.17 1.71 15.92
CA PRO A 15 7.41 2.91 16.31
C PRO A 15 6.93 3.73 15.09
N PHE A 16 6.93 3.16 13.90
CA PHE A 16 6.72 3.88 12.64
C PHE A 16 5.34 3.64 12.03
N THR A 17 4.38 3.11 12.79
CA THR A 17 3.01 2.93 12.31
C THR A 17 2.33 4.27 12.06
N GLY A 18 1.67 4.39 10.91
CA GLY A 18 0.99 5.60 10.47
C GLY A 18 1.85 6.53 9.61
N THR A 19 1.19 7.29 8.75
CA THR A 19 1.82 8.10 7.70
C THR A 19 2.75 9.18 8.23
N GLY A 20 2.42 9.79 9.38
CA GLY A 20 3.27 10.79 10.03
C GLY A 20 4.61 10.22 10.50
N ASN A 21 4.59 9.04 11.11
CA ASN A 21 5.79 8.35 11.55
C ASN A 21 6.64 7.87 10.36
N LEU A 22 6.00 7.42 9.29
CA LEU A 22 6.71 7.04 8.06
C LEU A 22 7.43 8.24 7.42
N TYR A 23 6.82 9.43 7.44
CA TYR A 23 7.48 10.66 7.02
C TYR A 23 8.72 10.99 7.88
N ASN A 24 8.59 10.91 9.20
CA ASN A 24 9.69 11.20 10.12
C ASN A 24 10.85 10.18 9.96
N PHE A 25 10.51 8.90 9.77
CA PHE A 25 11.49 7.86 9.47
C PHE A 25 12.21 8.14 8.16
N SER A 26 11.47 8.45 7.09
CA SER A 26 12.03 8.82 5.79
C SER A 26 12.97 10.03 5.88
N SER A 27 12.58 11.05 6.66
CA SER A 27 13.43 12.20 6.95
C SER A 27 14.72 11.81 7.70
N GLY A 28 14.65 10.86 8.61
CA GLY A 28 15.83 10.28 9.26
C GLY A 28 16.76 9.60 8.26
N LEU A 29 16.22 8.78 7.36
CA LEU A 29 16.99 8.08 6.31
C LEU A 29 17.73 9.05 5.40
N THR A 30 17.11 10.19 5.02
CA THR A 30 17.78 11.22 4.22
C THR A 30 18.94 11.88 4.98
N LYS A 31 18.71 12.22 6.25
CA LYS A 31 19.74 12.89 7.09
C LYS A 31 20.98 12.04 7.34
N ILE A 32 20.79 10.72 7.54
CA ILE A 32 21.93 9.79 7.72
C ILE A 32 22.56 9.36 6.39
N LYS A 33 22.03 9.82 5.26
CA LYS A 33 22.47 9.47 3.89
C LYS A 33 22.57 7.95 3.73
N ILE A 34 21.45 7.25 3.95
CA ILE A 34 21.42 5.78 3.93
C ILE A 34 22.15 5.21 2.72
N GLN A 35 23.01 4.21 2.94
CA GLN A 35 23.82 3.58 1.89
C GLN A 35 23.09 2.42 1.20
N ASN A 36 22.20 1.74 1.91
CA ASN A 36 21.42 0.65 1.34
C ASN A 36 20.34 1.18 0.41
N LYS A 37 20.14 0.53 -0.72
CA LYS A 37 19.03 0.80 -1.63
C LYS A 37 17.72 0.57 -0.91
N THR A 38 16.92 1.61 -0.73
CA THR A 38 15.71 1.60 0.09
C THR A 38 14.54 2.19 -0.69
N ILE A 39 13.40 1.51 -0.67
CA ILE A 39 12.13 2.04 -1.17
C ILE A 39 11.18 2.19 0.00
N VAL A 40 10.59 3.35 0.15
CA VAL A 40 9.48 3.59 1.06
C VAL A 40 8.19 3.51 0.26
N ILE A 41 7.32 2.56 0.61
CA ILE A 41 6.08 2.28 -0.08
C ILE A 41 4.92 2.88 0.71
N PHE A 42 4.10 3.68 0.03
CA PHE A 42 2.89 4.29 0.58
C PHE A 42 1.65 3.63 -0.01
N ASP A 43 0.62 3.45 0.79
CA ASP A 43 -0.70 3.02 0.31
C ASP A 43 -1.25 4.01 -0.74
N ASN A 44 -2.04 3.51 -1.65
CA ASN A 44 -2.74 4.32 -2.65
C ASN A 44 -4.11 4.76 -2.09
N ASP A 45 -4.05 5.44 -0.96
CA ASP A 45 -5.14 6.12 -0.29
C ASP A 45 -4.78 7.58 -0.05
N GLN A 46 -5.72 8.37 0.44
CA GLN A 46 -5.50 9.81 0.63
C GLN A 46 -4.35 10.13 1.58
N ALA A 47 -4.22 9.40 2.67
CA ALA A 47 -3.16 9.61 3.66
C ALA A 47 -1.78 9.23 3.09
N GLY A 48 -1.70 8.09 2.40
CA GLY A 48 -0.48 7.61 1.74
C GLY A 48 -0.01 8.54 0.63
N ILE A 49 -0.91 8.93 -0.27
CA ILE A 49 -0.60 9.86 -1.38
C ILE A 49 -0.16 11.23 -0.87
N SER A 50 -0.86 11.78 0.14
CA SER A 50 -0.49 13.06 0.74
C SER A 50 0.91 13.00 1.35
N THR A 51 1.23 11.90 2.06
CA THR A 51 2.55 11.72 2.68
C THR A 51 3.63 11.48 1.63
N TYR A 52 3.36 10.71 0.59
CA TYR A 52 4.25 10.52 -0.55
C TYR A 52 4.63 11.86 -1.20
N LYS A 53 3.62 12.70 -1.52
CA LYS A 53 3.86 14.04 -2.07
C LYS A 53 4.72 14.90 -1.14
N LYS A 54 4.38 14.91 0.16
CA LYS A 54 5.16 15.63 1.18
C LYS A 54 6.61 15.15 1.25
N CYS A 55 6.87 13.85 1.15
CA CYS A 55 8.24 13.33 1.10
C CYS A 55 8.98 13.84 -0.14
N LYS A 56 8.37 13.77 -1.31
CA LYS A 56 8.98 14.26 -2.56
C LYS A 56 9.25 15.75 -2.58
N GLU A 57 8.41 16.55 -1.95
CA GLU A 57 8.54 18.00 -1.94
C GLU A 57 9.51 18.53 -0.87
N LYS A 58 9.59 17.84 0.27
CA LYS A 58 10.28 18.38 1.46
C LYS A 58 11.55 17.66 1.86
N LEU A 59 11.78 16.45 1.35
CA LEU A 59 12.97 15.69 1.70
C LEU A 59 14.04 15.83 0.61
N GLU A 60 15.30 15.83 1.04
CA GLU A 60 16.43 15.84 0.14
C GLU A 60 16.45 14.57 -0.72
N VAL A 61 16.66 14.72 -2.01
CA VAL A 61 16.82 13.58 -2.93
C VAL A 61 18.21 12.97 -2.70
N ILE A 62 18.24 11.71 -2.30
CA ILE A 62 19.46 10.94 -2.16
C ILE A 62 19.40 9.68 -3.05
N PRO A 63 20.52 9.23 -3.65
CA PRO A 63 20.52 8.18 -4.68
C PRO A 63 19.96 6.83 -4.20
N ASN A 64 20.12 6.54 -2.92
CA ASN A 64 19.76 5.24 -2.35
C ASN A 64 18.36 5.20 -1.68
N LEU A 65 17.57 6.27 -1.77
CA LEU A 65 16.24 6.33 -1.21
C LEU A 65 15.23 6.77 -2.27
N LYS A 66 14.26 5.93 -2.56
CA LYS A 66 13.16 6.26 -3.46
C LYS A 66 11.81 6.15 -2.73
N PHE A 67 10.88 7.00 -3.10
CA PHE A 67 9.50 6.99 -2.60
C PHE A 67 8.59 6.46 -3.68
N TYR A 68 7.75 5.50 -3.33
CA TYR A 68 6.83 4.83 -4.23
C TYR A 68 5.44 4.76 -3.59
N HIS A 69 4.38 5.03 -4.31
CA HIS A 69 3.03 4.73 -3.89
C HIS A 69 2.44 3.60 -4.73
N LEU A 70 1.57 2.79 -4.14
CA LEU A 70 0.93 1.68 -4.83
C LEU A 70 0.23 2.16 -6.10
N PRO A 71 0.31 1.40 -7.21
CA PRO A 71 -0.24 1.81 -8.50
C PRO A 71 -1.76 1.70 -8.55
N ASN A 72 -2.37 2.47 -9.46
CA ASN A 72 -3.76 2.28 -9.84
C ASN A 72 -3.91 0.98 -10.64
N MET A 73 -5.00 0.25 -10.41
CA MET A 73 -5.34 -0.95 -11.16
C MET A 73 -6.78 -0.91 -11.65
N ARG A 74 -7.03 -1.40 -12.87
CA ARG A 74 -8.39 -1.52 -13.43
C ARG A 74 -9.33 -2.37 -12.56
N GLN A 75 -8.79 -3.36 -11.86
CA GLN A 75 -9.56 -4.20 -10.94
C GLN A 75 -10.12 -3.42 -9.75
N PHE A 76 -9.57 -2.25 -9.45
CA PHE A 76 -10.00 -1.36 -8.37
C PHE A 76 -10.96 -0.26 -8.85
N ASP A 77 -11.24 -0.15 -10.15
CA ASP A 77 -12.20 0.81 -10.70
C ASP A 77 -13.65 0.47 -10.34
N HIS A 78 -13.92 -0.81 -10.04
CA HIS A 78 -15.25 -1.31 -9.70
C HIS A 78 -15.17 -2.30 -8.54
N PHE A 79 -15.00 -1.77 -7.35
CA PHE A 79 -14.82 -2.55 -6.12
C PHE A 79 -16.04 -2.42 -5.20
N LEU A 80 -16.43 -3.52 -4.52
CA LEU A 80 -17.54 -3.48 -3.58
C LEU A 80 -17.17 -2.65 -2.36
N THR A 81 -18.00 -1.68 -2.04
CA THR A 81 -17.81 -0.77 -0.92
C THR A 81 -19.07 -0.75 -0.03
N VAL A 82 -18.90 -0.32 1.20
CA VAL A 82 -19.99 -0.12 2.15
C VAL A 82 -19.85 1.24 2.85
N GLY A 83 -20.91 1.99 2.83
CA GLY A 83 -21.03 3.30 3.47
C GLY A 83 -22.36 3.45 4.20
N ALA A 84 -22.71 4.66 4.59
CA ALA A 84 -23.96 4.98 5.31
C ALA A 84 -25.22 4.58 4.53
N LYS A 85 -25.16 4.52 3.19
CA LYS A 85 -26.29 4.16 2.32
C LYS A 85 -26.35 2.68 1.95
N GLY A 86 -25.51 1.83 2.57
CA GLY A 86 -25.41 0.41 2.26
C GLY A 86 -24.25 0.06 1.35
N GLU A 87 -24.40 -1.03 0.60
CA GLU A 87 -23.37 -1.56 -0.31
C GLU A 87 -23.54 -1.02 -1.73
N PHE A 88 -22.44 -0.62 -2.34
CA PHE A 88 -22.38 -0.16 -3.72
C PHE A 88 -21.00 -0.39 -4.31
N TYR A 89 -20.88 -0.34 -5.64
CA TYR A 89 -19.59 -0.45 -6.31
C TYR A 89 -19.02 0.93 -6.63
N GLU A 90 -17.73 1.12 -6.37
CA GLU A 90 -17.05 2.38 -6.62
C GLU A 90 -15.57 2.16 -6.98
N ASN A 91 -14.96 3.14 -7.64
CA ASN A 91 -13.53 3.19 -7.84
C ASN A 91 -12.82 3.53 -6.52
N ILE A 92 -11.95 2.62 -6.07
CA ILE A 92 -11.18 2.75 -4.83
C ILE A 92 -9.74 3.21 -5.03
N ASN A 93 -9.27 3.33 -6.29
CA ASN A 93 -7.95 3.89 -6.60
C ASN A 93 -7.84 5.30 -6.02
N GLU A 94 -6.69 5.64 -5.46
CA GLU A 94 -6.38 6.92 -4.82
C GLU A 94 -7.23 7.25 -3.57
N LYS A 95 -8.08 6.34 -3.12
CA LYS A 95 -9.00 6.54 -2.00
C LYS A 95 -8.85 5.52 -0.88
N ALA A 96 -8.62 4.24 -1.21
CA ALA A 96 -8.70 3.17 -0.23
C ALA A 96 -7.85 1.93 -0.55
N VAL A 97 -6.94 2.00 -1.52
CA VAL A 97 -6.11 0.85 -1.88
C VAL A 97 -4.92 0.76 -0.93
N SER A 98 -4.91 -0.30 -0.14
CA SER A 98 -3.76 -0.68 0.68
C SER A 98 -3.06 -1.91 0.11
N ILE A 99 -1.88 -2.24 0.61
CA ILE A 99 -1.09 -3.36 0.11
C ILE A 99 -1.85 -4.68 0.17
N GLU A 100 -2.74 -4.87 1.15
CA GLU A 100 -3.56 -6.07 1.26
C GLU A 100 -4.53 -6.24 0.08
N CYS A 101 -4.87 -5.18 -0.65
CA CYS A 101 -5.71 -5.28 -1.86
C CYS A 101 -5.02 -6.04 -3.00
N PHE A 102 -3.71 -6.18 -2.94
CA PHE A 102 -2.91 -6.96 -3.91
C PHE A 102 -2.86 -8.46 -3.59
N LEU A 103 -3.39 -8.89 -2.44
CA LEU A 103 -3.55 -10.29 -2.11
C LEU A 103 -4.72 -10.92 -2.89
N ASP A 104 -4.79 -12.27 -2.91
CA ASP A 104 -6.00 -12.95 -3.36
C ASP A 104 -7.09 -12.83 -2.30
N LEU A 105 -7.99 -11.88 -2.52
CA LEU A 105 -9.07 -11.59 -1.58
C LEU A 105 -10.26 -12.55 -1.70
N ASN A 106 -10.23 -13.47 -2.67
CA ASN A 106 -11.31 -14.45 -2.89
C ASN A 106 -10.92 -15.85 -2.39
N PHE A 107 -9.64 -16.11 -2.18
CA PHE A 107 -9.16 -17.40 -1.75
C PHE A 107 -9.59 -17.73 -0.31
N GLY A 108 -10.14 -18.93 -0.13
CA GLY A 108 -10.52 -19.43 1.21
C GLY A 108 -11.65 -18.64 1.90
N THR A 109 -12.45 -17.88 1.15
CA THR A 109 -13.56 -17.11 1.69
C THR A 109 -14.76 -17.09 0.72
N GLU A 110 -15.95 -17.23 1.28
CA GLU A 110 -17.22 -17.04 0.53
C GLU A 110 -17.66 -15.56 0.52
N LYS A 111 -17.06 -14.73 1.37
CA LYS A 111 -17.43 -13.32 1.49
C LYS A 111 -16.69 -12.48 0.47
N LYS A 112 -17.44 -11.68 -0.29
CA LYS A 112 -16.84 -10.70 -1.20
C LYS A 112 -16.00 -9.68 -0.42
N PRO A 113 -14.79 -9.35 -0.87
CA PRO A 113 -13.98 -8.30 -0.26
C PRO A 113 -14.69 -6.95 -0.38
N LYS A 114 -14.62 -6.14 0.67
CA LYS A 114 -15.32 -4.85 0.74
C LYS A 114 -14.42 -3.78 1.34
N ILE A 115 -14.52 -2.58 0.81
CA ILE A 115 -14.00 -1.37 1.44
C ILE A 115 -15.10 -0.76 2.31
N LYS A 116 -14.77 -0.41 3.54
CA LYS A 116 -15.62 0.41 4.41
C LYS A 116 -15.15 1.86 4.32
N TRP A 117 -16.05 2.74 3.91
CA TRP A 117 -15.79 4.17 3.94
C TRP A 117 -15.85 4.69 5.39
N SER A 118 -14.86 5.50 5.77
CA SER A 118 -14.88 6.28 7.00
C SER A 118 -15.77 7.52 6.82
N GLU A 119 -15.96 8.28 7.90
CA GLU A 119 -16.59 9.59 7.82
C GLU A 119 -15.80 10.52 6.89
N TYR A 120 -16.54 11.42 6.25
CA TYR A 120 -15.96 12.45 5.40
C TYR A 120 -15.01 13.35 6.19
N ASN A 121 -13.81 13.55 5.69
CA ASN A 121 -12.83 14.44 6.28
C ASN A 121 -12.86 15.80 5.54
N GLU A 122 -13.50 16.78 6.15
CA GLU A 122 -13.62 18.14 5.60
C GLU A 122 -12.28 18.80 5.26
N LYS A 123 -11.21 18.47 6.01
CA LYS A 123 -9.88 19.07 5.77
C LYS A 123 -9.20 18.54 4.50
N SER A 124 -9.53 17.32 4.09
CA SER A 124 -8.98 16.70 2.89
C SER A 124 -9.94 16.68 1.72
N ASP A 125 -11.21 17.07 1.93
CA ASP A 125 -12.30 17.03 0.94
C ASP A 125 -12.55 15.63 0.37
N HIS A 126 -12.28 14.55 1.18
CA HIS A 126 -12.36 13.18 0.71
C HIS A 126 -12.84 12.21 1.78
N TYR A 127 -13.48 11.12 1.31
CA TYR A 127 -13.68 9.91 2.11
C TYR A 127 -12.41 9.07 2.06
N GLN A 128 -12.00 8.56 3.21
CA GLN A 128 -10.98 7.52 3.28
C GLN A 128 -11.66 6.18 3.50
N GLY A 129 -11.24 5.17 2.74
CA GLY A 129 -11.75 3.82 2.91
C GLY A 129 -10.69 2.88 3.47
N ALA A 130 -11.15 1.77 4.03
CA ALA A 130 -10.29 0.69 4.49
C ALA A 130 -10.85 -0.67 4.11
N LEU A 131 -9.99 -1.59 3.68
CA LEU A 131 -10.37 -2.98 3.41
C LEU A 131 -10.84 -3.64 4.71
N ILE A 132 -12.07 -4.19 4.70
CA ILE A 132 -12.60 -4.94 5.83
C ILE A 132 -11.88 -6.27 5.92
N GLY A 133 -11.37 -6.59 7.12
CA GLY A 133 -10.73 -7.89 7.37
C GLY A 133 -9.29 -8.00 6.86
N LYS A 134 -8.51 -6.93 6.80
CA LYS A 134 -7.09 -6.97 6.41
C LYS A 134 -6.31 -8.12 7.06
N ASP A 135 -6.44 -8.30 8.38
CA ASP A 135 -5.74 -9.35 9.11
C ASP A 135 -6.17 -10.77 8.70
N HIS A 136 -7.42 -10.95 8.29
CA HIS A 136 -7.92 -12.22 7.77
C HIS A 136 -7.20 -12.59 6.46
N TYR A 137 -7.17 -11.66 5.49
CA TYR A 137 -6.48 -11.88 4.22
C TYR A 137 -4.97 -12.08 4.39
N THR A 138 -4.34 -11.33 5.28
CA THR A 138 -2.92 -11.53 5.61
C THR A 138 -2.65 -12.91 6.21
N LYS A 139 -3.53 -13.42 7.08
CA LYS A 139 -3.42 -14.78 7.65
C LYS A 139 -3.60 -15.86 6.58
N ILE A 140 -4.58 -15.70 5.67
CA ILE A 140 -4.76 -16.61 4.53
C ILE A 140 -3.50 -16.62 3.67
N PHE A 141 -3.03 -15.46 3.25
CA PHE A 141 -1.81 -15.32 2.46
C PHE A 141 -0.62 -16.07 3.07
N ARG A 142 -0.35 -15.87 4.36
CA ARG A 142 0.76 -16.54 5.05
C ARG A 142 0.65 -18.07 5.06
N LYS A 143 -0.57 -18.60 5.06
CA LYS A 143 -0.82 -20.06 5.08
C LYS A 143 -0.80 -20.66 3.68
N SER A 144 -1.35 -19.95 2.71
CA SER A 144 -1.69 -20.51 1.40
C SER A 144 -0.84 -19.97 0.25
N PHE A 145 0.18 -19.16 0.53
CA PHE A 145 1.03 -18.59 -0.53
C PHE A 145 1.70 -19.65 -1.41
N SER A 146 2.03 -20.84 -0.86
CA SER A 146 2.64 -21.95 -1.61
C SER A 146 1.63 -22.79 -2.38
N GLU A 147 0.33 -22.62 -2.16
CA GLU A 147 -0.71 -23.38 -2.87
C GLU A 147 -0.82 -22.92 -4.32
N GLU A 148 -1.06 -23.86 -5.24
CA GLU A 148 -1.16 -23.57 -6.68
C GLU A 148 -2.38 -22.71 -7.01
N GLU A 149 -3.49 -22.94 -6.31
CA GLU A 149 -4.76 -22.25 -6.52
C GLU A 149 -4.75 -20.81 -5.99
N TYR A 150 -3.77 -20.43 -5.16
CA TYR A 150 -3.67 -19.06 -4.66
C TYR A 150 -3.21 -18.12 -5.76
N ASN A 151 -4.09 -17.18 -6.17
CA ASN A 151 -3.77 -16.24 -7.23
C ASN A 151 -2.75 -15.18 -6.76
N LYS A 152 -1.60 -15.14 -7.43
CA LYS A 152 -0.47 -14.26 -7.13
C LYS A 152 -0.30 -13.11 -8.15
N ASP A 153 -1.16 -13.01 -9.16
CA ASP A 153 -0.98 -12.10 -10.30
C ASP A 153 -0.80 -10.65 -9.88
N LYS A 154 -1.63 -10.16 -8.94
CA LYS A 154 -1.52 -8.79 -8.44
C LYS A 154 -0.22 -8.54 -7.67
N LEU A 155 0.24 -9.52 -6.89
CA LEU A 155 1.52 -9.42 -6.17
C LEU A 155 2.70 -9.46 -7.13
N VAL A 156 2.67 -10.35 -8.12
CA VAL A 156 3.71 -10.44 -9.16
C VAL A 156 3.77 -9.13 -9.93
N PHE A 157 2.62 -8.59 -10.32
CA PHE A 157 2.54 -7.27 -10.95
C PHE A 157 3.17 -6.19 -10.07
N LEU A 158 2.78 -6.11 -8.80
CA LEU A 158 3.30 -5.09 -7.88
C LEU A 158 4.83 -5.19 -7.70
N ILE A 159 5.35 -6.41 -7.49
CA ILE A 159 6.80 -6.62 -7.32
C ILE A 159 7.56 -6.21 -8.59
N ASN A 160 7.06 -6.58 -9.76
CA ASN A 160 7.68 -6.20 -11.03
C ASN A 160 7.61 -4.67 -11.25
N ASP A 161 6.52 -4.03 -10.88
CA ASP A 161 6.39 -2.57 -10.98
C ASP A 161 7.38 -1.85 -10.04
N ILE A 162 7.55 -2.33 -8.81
CA ILE A 162 8.55 -1.81 -7.86
C ILE A 162 9.98 -1.99 -8.41
N ILE A 163 10.30 -3.15 -9.00
CA ILE A 163 11.62 -3.40 -9.60
C ILE A 163 11.85 -2.43 -10.76
N ASN A 164 10.88 -2.32 -11.67
CA ASN A 164 10.95 -1.41 -12.82
C ASN A 164 11.09 0.05 -12.37
N PHE A 165 10.33 0.46 -11.35
CA PHE A 165 10.44 1.79 -10.75
C PHE A 165 11.84 2.05 -10.18
N TRP A 166 12.45 1.05 -9.53
CA TRP A 166 13.82 1.21 -9.03
C TRP A 166 14.84 1.32 -10.16
N CYS A 167 14.71 0.48 -11.20
CA CYS A 167 15.63 0.44 -12.33
C CYS A 167 15.45 1.60 -13.32
N SER A 168 14.27 2.25 -13.30
CA SER A 168 14.05 3.45 -14.11
C SER A 168 14.72 4.65 -13.45
N ASP A 169 15.52 5.41 -14.22
CA ASP A 169 16.11 6.69 -13.78
C ASP A 169 15.08 7.83 -13.63
N LYS A 170 13.80 7.49 -13.50
CA LYS A 170 12.73 8.45 -13.23
C LYS A 170 12.81 8.90 -11.77
N HIS A 171 13.48 10.02 -11.56
CA HIS A 171 13.51 10.78 -10.30
C HIS A 171 12.19 11.53 -10.09
#